data_0fb9ee02baca564cb6f5beda74778b7e
#
_entry.id   0fb9ee02baca564cb6f5beda74778b7e
#
_cell.length_a   1.000
_cell.length_b   1.000
_cell.length_c   1.000
_cell.angle_alpha   90.00
_cell.angle_beta   90.00
_cell.angle_gamma   90.00
#
_symmetry.space_group_name_H-M   'P 1'
#
loop_
_entity.id
_entity.type
_entity.pdbx_description
1 polymer ?
#
loop_
_entity_poly.entity_id
_entity_poly.type
_entity_poly.pdbx_seq_one_letter_code
_entity_poly.pdbx_strand_id
1 'polypeptide(L)'
;MLDELMTTMEAGDTLDHYRLEATVARSGMSTLYRATDLNSGRQVALKVPHAEMESDPILLERFKREQEIGQELDHPGVVKTYDGEQRSRLYMVIEWVDGRLLRSILNEQGLDKKRRLPIERAVKITLGICDALDYMHKHGVVHRDLKPENVMVDGEDHIKLIDFGIAMKEDARRLTYAGPSPMLGTPDYISPEQVKGQRGDQRSDIYAVGAMLYEMLAGEPPFSGPNPLAVMNERVLTDPKPARKLNPEISPQLQEILQRAMERDPRHRYPTALEMAWELEHQDLVGVEEGARRPALHKRIFPGGRKMLLYAGLALIPILIFGLMVMLARR
;
A
#
# COMPACT_ATOMS: atom_id res chain seq x y z
N MET A 1 -26.61 -20.22 25.44
CA MET A 1 -26.89 -19.62 24.11
C MET A 1 -26.02 -18.41 23.76
N LEU A 2 -25.52 -17.59 24.72
CA LEU A 2 -24.49 -16.55 24.44
C LEU A 2 -23.06 -17.08 24.58
N ASP A 3 -22.83 -18.18 25.28
CA ASP A 3 -21.51 -18.81 25.48
C ASP A 3 -21.05 -19.68 24.30
N GLU A 4 -21.96 -20.15 23.44
CA GLU A 4 -21.61 -20.92 22.23
C GLU A 4 -21.02 -20.05 21.08
N LEU A 5 -21.24 -18.73 21.13
CA LEU A 5 -20.72 -17.79 20.11
C LEU A 5 -19.24 -17.41 20.32
N MET A 6 -18.67 -17.77 21.47
CA MET A 6 -17.29 -17.43 21.86
C MET A 6 -16.28 -18.57 21.64
N THR A 7 -16.72 -19.72 21.16
CA THR A 7 -15.81 -20.86 20.96
C THR A 7 -14.89 -20.59 19.79
N THR A 8 -13.60 -20.50 20.05
CA THR A 8 -12.58 -20.49 19.00
C THR A 8 -12.72 -21.77 18.20
N MET A 9 -13.08 -21.67 16.92
CA MET A 9 -13.19 -22.82 16.04
C MET A 9 -11.82 -23.45 15.82
N GLU A 10 -11.78 -24.79 15.80
CA GLU A 10 -10.58 -25.58 15.64
C GLU A 10 -10.61 -26.40 14.35
N ALA A 11 -9.48 -27.00 14.01
CA ALA A 11 -9.41 -27.95 12.90
C ALA A 11 -10.33 -29.15 13.18
N GLY A 12 -11.16 -29.50 12.21
CA GLY A 12 -12.18 -30.54 12.31
C GLY A 12 -13.60 -30.00 12.51
N ASP A 13 -13.75 -28.77 12.99
CA ASP A 13 -15.05 -28.12 13.11
C ASP A 13 -15.66 -27.83 11.73
N THR A 14 -16.99 -27.67 11.72
CA THR A 14 -17.74 -27.33 10.51
C THR A 14 -18.47 -26.00 10.69
N LEU A 15 -18.28 -25.08 9.76
CA LEU A 15 -19.04 -23.83 9.67
C LEU A 15 -19.92 -23.89 8.41
N ASP A 16 -21.24 -23.99 8.59
CA ASP A 16 -22.19 -24.32 7.53
C ASP A 16 -21.76 -25.63 6.80
N HIS A 17 -21.42 -25.54 5.53
CA HIS A 17 -20.91 -26.67 4.74
C HIS A 17 -19.39 -26.63 4.50
N TYR A 18 -18.66 -25.84 5.28
CA TYR A 18 -17.21 -25.76 5.22
C TYR A 18 -16.55 -26.46 6.39
N ARG A 19 -15.77 -27.50 6.13
CA ARG A 19 -14.96 -28.17 7.16
C ARG A 19 -13.62 -27.47 7.31
N LEU A 20 -13.33 -27.00 8.51
CA LEU A 20 -12.07 -26.32 8.83
C LEU A 20 -10.93 -27.35 8.90
N GLU A 21 -9.83 -27.07 8.22
CA GLU A 21 -8.66 -27.95 8.19
C GLU A 21 -7.51 -27.44 9.04
N ALA A 22 -7.29 -26.13 9.03
CA ALA A 22 -6.22 -25.49 9.80
C ALA A 22 -6.47 -23.99 9.98
N THR A 23 -6.00 -23.44 11.09
CA THR A 23 -5.84 -22.00 11.24
C THR A 23 -4.60 -21.55 10.46
N VAL A 24 -4.78 -20.62 9.51
CA VAL A 24 -3.71 -20.07 8.68
C VAL A 24 -3.09 -18.84 9.31
N ALA A 25 -3.93 -17.92 9.79
CA ALA A 25 -3.50 -16.69 10.43
C ALA A 25 -4.56 -16.19 11.43
N ARG A 26 -4.11 -15.46 12.44
CA ARG A 26 -4.98 -14.78 13.40
C ARG A 26 -4.53 -13.33 13.53
N SER A 27 -5.45 -12.41 13.31
CA SER A 27 -5.24 -10.97 13.52
C SER A 27 -6.05 -10.49 14.74
N GLY A 28 -5.97 -9.21 15.08
CA GLY A 28 -6.84 -8.62 16.11
C GLY A 28 -8.31 -8.55 15.72
N MET A 29 -8.64 -8.72 14.42
CA MET A 29 -10.00 -8.50 13.91
C MET A 29 -10.67 -9.77 13.36
N SER A 30 -9.89 -10.73 12.89
CA SER A 30 -10.40 -11.95 12.24
C SER A 30 -9.42 -13.10 12.34
N THR A 31 -9.94 -14.31 12.17
CA THR A 31 -9.14 -15.54 11.98
C THR A 31 -9.35 -16.05 10.56
N LEU A 32 -8.26 -16.40 9.89
CA LEU A 32 -8.25 -17.01 8.56
C LEU A 32 -8.04 -18.52 8.72
N TYR A 33 -8.96 -19.30 8.18
CA TYR A 33 -8.90 -20.76 8.18
C TYR A 33 -8.74 -21.29 6.77
N ARG A 34 -7.94 -22.36 6.60
CA ARG A 34 -8.06 -23.24 5.44
C ARG A 34 -9.24 -24.17 5.68
N ALA A 35 -10.10 -24.32 4.68
CA ALA A 35 -11.27 -25.18 4.76
C ALA A 35 -11.55 -25.91 3.45
N THR A 36 -12.33 -27.00 3.54
CA THR A 36 -12.87 -27.71 2.38
C THR A 36 -14.37 -27.45 2.31
N ASP A 37 -14.85 -26.94 1.21
CA ASP A 37 -16.27 -26.88 0.86
C ASP A 37 -16.78 -28.30 0.64
N LEU A 38 -17.66 -28.78 1.50
CA LEU A 38 -18.18 -30.15 1.47
C LEU A 38 -19.15 -30.41 0.29
N ASN A 39 -19.69 -29.37 -0.32
CA ASN A 39 -20.56 -29.47 -1.48
C ASN A 39 -19.76 -29.70 -2.78
N SER A 40 -18.64 -28.97 -2.96
CA SER A 40 -17.85 -29.02 -4.18
C SER A 40 -16.53 -29.79 -4.04
N GLY A 41 -16.09 -30.08 -2.83
CA GLY A 41 -14.75 -30.64 -2.55
C GLY A 41 -13.60 -29.64 -2.74
N ARG A 42 -13.90 -28.36 -3.00
CA ARG A 42 -12.90 -27.33 -3.25
C ARG A 42 -12.25 -26.84 -1.94
N GLN A 43 -10.94 -26.60 -1.98
CA GLN A 43 -10.27 -25.87 -0.92
C GLN A 43 -10.56 -24.36 -1.02
N VAL A 44 -10.85 -23.76 0.13
CA VAL A 44 -11.15 -22.33 0.28
C VAL A 44 -10.46 -21.77 1.51
N ALA A 45 -10.32 -20.44 1.58
CA ALA A 45 -9.98 -19.73 2.80
C ALA A 45 -11.25 -19.10 3.40
N LEU A 46 -11.48 -19.30 4.68
CA LEU A 46 -12.57 -18.67 5.42
C LEU A 46 -12.00 -17.56 6.31
N LYS A 47 -12.37 -16.31 6.05
CA LYS A 47 -12.04 -15.17 6.91
C LYS A 47 -13.21 -14.92 7.85
N VAL A 48 -13.03 -15.27 9.12
CA VAL A 48 -14.08 -15.20 10.14
C VAL A 48 -13.77 -14.06 11.10
N PRO A 49 -14.63 -13.03 11.17
CA PRO A 49 -14.42 -11.91 12.08
C PRO A 49 -14.57 -12.33 13.55
N HIS A 50 -13.87 -11.63 14.44
CA HIS A 50 -14.05 -11.78 15.88
C HIS A 50 -15.29 -10.99 16.35
N ALA A 51 -15.88 -11.39 17.47
CA ALA A 51 -17.07 -10.76 18.02
C ALA A 51 -16.91 -9.25 18.31
N GLU A 52 -15.71 -8.85 18.73
CA GLU A 52 -15.38 -7.43 18.95
C GLU A 52 -15.48 -6.62 17.67
N MET A 53 -15.07 -7.20 16.52
CA MET A 53 -15.20 -6.57 15.21
C MET A 53 -16.65 -6.48 14.75
N GLU A 54 -17.45 -7.52 15.00
CA GLU A 54 -18.87 -7.51 14.64
C GLU A 54 -19.66 -6.45 15.45
N SER A 55 -19.18 -6.09 16.64
CA SER A 55 -19.76 -5.08 17.52
C SER A 55 -19.38 -3.64 17.15
N ASP A 56 -18.33 -3.44 16.34
CA ASP A 56 -17.90 -2.12 15.86
C ASP A 56 -18.48 -1.83 14.46
N PRO A 57 -19.40 -0.86 14.31
CA PRO A 57 -20.04 -0.58 13.03
C PRO A 57 -19.06 -0.19 11.93
N ILE A 58 -17.92 0.47 12.28
CA ILE A 58 -16.94 0.91 11.30
C ILE A 58 -16.15 -0.29 10.78
N LEU A 59 -15.74 -1.20 11.67
CA LEU A 59 -14.99 -2.41 11.30
C LEU A 59 -15.88 -3.37 10.52
N LEU A 60 -17.15 -3.51 10.93
CA LEU A 60 -18.13 -4.32 10.22
C LEU A 60 -18.39 -3.80 8.79
N GLU A 61 -18.52 -2.48 8.63
CA GLU A 61 -18.70 -1.88 7.30
C GLU A 61 -17.47 -2.09 6.41
N ARG A 62 -16.26 -2.00 6.98
CA ARG A 62 -15.02 -2.30 6.24
C ARG A 62 -14.99 -3.75 5.76
N PHE A 63 -15.35 -4.70 6.63
CA PHE A 63 -15.39 -6.12 6.28
C PHE A 63 -16.40 -6.41 5.15
N LYS A 64 -17.59 -5.85 5.23
CA LYS A 64 -18.61 -5.98 4.16
C LYS A 64 -18.14 -5.38 2.85
N ARG A 65 -17.50 -4.23 2.90
CA ARG A 65 -16.95 -3.57 1.70
C ARG A 65 -15.81 -4.37 1.08
N GLU A 66 -14.92 -4.95 1.88
CA GLU A 66 -13.89 -5.86 1.40
C GLU A 66 -14.52 -7.05 0.65
N GLN A 67 -15.59 -7.62 1.20
CA GLN A 67 -16.34 -8.69 0.56
C GLN A 67 -16.95 -8.24 -0.78
N GLU A 68 -17.64 -7.11 -0.81
CA GLU A 68 -18.27 -6.55 -2.02
C GLU A 68 -17.24 -6.31 -3.13
N ILE A 69 -16.11 -5.68 -2.80
CA ILE A 69 -15.03 -5.43 -3.76
C ILE A 69 -14.47 -6.76 -4.29
N GLY A 70 -14.18 -7.72 -3.41
CA GLY A 70 -13.64 -9.01 -3.81
C GLY A 70 -14.60 -9.85 -4.67
N GLN A 71 -15.91 -9.66 -4.55
CA GLN A 71 -16.93 -10.34 -5.38
C GLN A 71 -17.05 -9.71 -6.79
N GLU A 72 -16.83 -8.41 -6.90
CA GLU A 72 -16.90 -7.69 -8.19
C GLU A 72 -15.66 -7.89 -9.07
N LEU A 73 -14.51 -8.20 -8.46
CA LEU A 73 -13.25 -8.35 -9.19
C LEU A 73 -13.07 -9.81 -9.66
N ASP A 74 -12.80 -9.98 -10.96
CA ASP A 74 -12.53 -11.29 -11.57
C ASP A 74 -11.28 -11.20 -12.47
N HIS A 75 -10.12 -11.44 -11.88
CA HIS A 75 -8.83 -11.33 -12.54
C HIS A 75 -7.85 -12.39 -11.99
N PRO A 76 -7.02 -13.06 -12.82
CA PRO A 76 -6.10 -14.10 -12.33
C PRO A 76 -5.12 -13.61 -11.26
N GLY A 77 -4.68 -12.35 -11.30
CA GLY A 77 -3.80 -11.72 -10.31
C GLY A 77 -4.52 -11.15 -9.08
N VAL A 78 -5.83 -11.34 -8.94
CA VAL A 78 -6.63 -10.87 -7.80
C VAL A 78 -7.29 -12.07 -7.14
N VAL A 79 -7.24 -12.17 -5.81
CA VAL A 79 -7.92 -13.25 -5.10
C VAL A 79 -9.43 -13.12 -5.24
N LYS A 80 -10.09 -14.23 -5.59
CA LYS A 80 -11.54 -14.25 -5.75
C LYS A 80 -12.24 -14.40 -4.40
N THR A 81 -13.25 -13.55 -4.17
CA THR A 81 -14.19 -13.74 -3.06
C THR A 81 -15.45 -14.38 -3.63
N TYR A 82 -15.84 -15.52 -3.07
CA TYR A 82 -17.02 -16.23 -3.53
C TYR A 82 -18.28 -15.63 -2.93
N ASP A 83 -19.31 -15.47 -3.78
CA ASP A 83 -20.64 -15.12 -3.33
C ASP A 83 -21.22 -16.26 -2.48
N GLY A 84 -22.00 -15.92 -1.49
CA GLY A 84 -22.40 -16.89 -0.49
C GLY A 84 -23.88 -17.14 -0.47
N GLU A 85 -24.23 -18.42 -0.32
CA GLU A 85 -25.52 -18.88 0.16
C GLU A 85 -25.84 -18.31 1.55
N GLN A 86 -27.03 -18.58 2.06
CA GLN A 86 -27.43 -18.16 3.40
C GLN A 86 -26.44 -18.69 4.44
N ARG A 87 -25.79 -17.79 5.19
CA ARG A 87 -24.75 -18.10 6.18
C ARG A 87 -25.30 -18.02 7.60
N SER A 88 -24.86 -18.94 8.46
CA SER A 88 -25.26 -18.96 9.87
C SER A 88 -24.70 -17.79 10.68
N ARG A 89 -23.56 -17.23 10.24
CA ARG A 89 -22.90 -16.05 10.80
C ARG A 89 -22.11 -15.28 9.73
N LEU A 90 -21.52 -14.16 10.09
CA LEU A 90 -20.67 -13.39 9.20
C LEU A 90 -19.31 -14.10 8.98
N TYR A 91 -18.93 -14.34 7.72
CA TYR A 91 -17.61 -14.75 7.27
C TYR A 91 -17.45 -14.50 5.77
N MET A 92 -16.23 -14.42 5.27
CA MET A 92 -15.94 -14.41 3.82
C MET A 92 -15.41 -15.75 3.38
N VAL A 93 -15.82 -16.17 2.19
CA VAL A 93 -15.27 -17.34 1.49
C VAL A 93 -14.36 -16.82 0.38
N ILE A 94 -13.09 -17.16 0.45
CA ILE A 94 -12.05 -16.62 -0.40
C ILE A 94 -11.36 -17.80 -1.12
N GLU A 95 -10.91 -17.58 -2.34
CA GLU A 95 -10.08 -18.54 -3.06
C GLU A 95 -8.88 -18.97 -2.21
N TRP A 96 -8.66 -20.29 -2.12
CA TRP A 96 -7.41 -20.80 -1.57
C TRP A 96 -6.30 -20.63 -2.61
N VAL A 97 -5.25 -19.90 -2.27
CA VAL A 97 -4.09 -19.69 -3.13
C VAL A 97 -2.96 -20.60 -2.67
N ASP A 98 -2.53 -21.52 -3.54
CA ASP A 98 -1.39 -22.38 -3.28
C ASP A 98 -0.09 -21.65 -3.65
N GLY A 99 0.50 -21.01 -2.67
CA GLY A 99 1.66 -20.14 -2.87
C GLY A 99 2.24 -19.67 -1.53
N ARG A 100 3.15 -18.71 -1.62
CA ARG A 100 3.84 -18.13 -0.46
C ARG A 100 3.69 -16.61 -0.46
N LEU A 101 3.59 -16.02 0.71
CA LEU A 101 3.62 -14.56 0.83
C LEU A 101 4.97 -14.02 0.29
N LEU A 102 4.92 -12.95 -0.50
CA LEU A 102 6.13 -12.29 -0.97
C LEU A 102 7.02 -11.85 0.21
N ARG A 103 6.43 -11.44 1.34
CA ARG A 103 7.16 -11.17 2.59
C ARG A 103 7.97 -12.38 3.06
N SER A 104 7.41 -13.57 3.01
CA SER A 104 8.13 -14.80 3.40
C SER A 104 9.30 -15.08 2.48
N ILE A 105 9.11 -14.86 1.17
CA ILE A 105 10.17 -15.01 0.17
C ILE A 105 11.30 -14.01 0.41
N LEU A 106 10.96 -12.72 0.67
CA LEU A 106 11.94 -11.67 0.94
C LEU A 106 12.71 -11.85 2.27
N ASN A 107 12.12 -12.56 3.23
CA ASN A 107 12.79 -12.86 4.49
C ASN A 107 13.82 -13.99 4.38
N GLU A 108 13.80 -14.76 3.31
CA GLU A 108 14.79 -15.79 3.06
C GLU A 108 16.13 -15.15 2.63
N GLN A 109 17.22 -15.67 3.18
CA GLN A 109 18.54 -15.25 2.76
C GLN A 109 18.94 -16.03 1.50
N GLY A 110 19.29 -15.31 0.43
CA GLY A 110 19.93 -15.90 -0.73
C GLY A 110 21.31 -16.48 -0.42
N LEU A 111 21.91 -17.18 -1.40
CA LEU A 111 23.23 -17.79 -1.26
C LEU A 111 24.34 -16.80 -0.90
N ASP A 112 24.17 -15.53 -1.27
CA ASP A 112 25.08 -14.43 -0.95
C ASP A 112 24.80 -13.76 0.43
N LYS A 113 23.92 -14.35 1.25
CA LYS A 113 23.42 -13.81 2.52
C LYS A 113 22.66 -12.49 2.38
N LYS A 114 22.30 -12.08 1.17
CA LYS A 114 21.47 -10.92 0.89
C LYS A 114 20.03 -11.38 0.61
N ARG A 115 19.05 -10.58 1.04
CA ARG A 115 17.62 -10.87 0.90
C ARG A 115 17.06 -10.36 -0.42
N ARG A 116 17.84 -10.41 -1.50
CA ARG A 116 17.44 -9.91 -2.82
C ARG A 116 17.06 -11.06 -3.77
N LEU A 117 16.10 -10.76 -4.62
CA LEU A 117 15.71 -11.67 -5.69
C LEU A 117 16.58 -11.46 -6.94
N PRO A 118 16.71 -12.46 -7.82
CA PRO A 118 17.19 -12.25 -9.18
C PRO A 118 16.37 -11.17 -9.90
N ILE A 119 17.04 -10.35 -10.71
CA ILE A 119 16.40 -9.16 -11.36
C ILE A 119 15.20 -9.60 -12.19
N GLU A 120 15.35 -10.65 -13.00
CA GLU A 120 14.30 -11.18 -13.87
C GLU A 120 13.08 -11.62 -13.07
N ARG A 121 13.31 -12.27 -11.91
CA ARG A 121 12.23 -12.70 -11.01
C ARG A 121 11.51 -11.53 -10.38
N ALA A 122 12.26 -10.54 -9.90
CA ALA A 122 11.69 -9.32 -9.32
C ALA A 122 10.84 -8.54 -10.33
N VAL A 123 11.32 -8.43 -11.57
CA VAL A 123 10.58 -7.80 -12.68
C VAL A 123 9.33 -8.60 -13.01
N LYS A 124 9.41 -9.94 -13.14
CA LYS A 124 8.25 -10.80 -13.43
C LYS A 124 7.15 -10.65 -12.39
N ILE A 125 7.49 -10.71 -11.10
CA ILE A 125 6.54 -10.50 -10.00
C ILE A 125 5.92 -9.10 -10.09
N THR A 126 6.73 -8.07 -10.35
CA THR A 126 6.26 -6.68 -10.46
C THR A 126 5.30 -6.50 -11.64
N LEU A 127 5.58 -7.10 -12.78
CA LEU A 127 4.68 -7.09 -13.94
C LEU A 127 3.31 -7.69 -13.61
N GLY A 128 3.29 -8.84 -12.94
CA GLY A 128 2.04 -9.43 -12.47
C GLY A 128 1.26 -8.53 -11.51
N ILE A 129 1.94 -7.85 -10.57
CA ILE A 129 1.31 -6.89 -9.67
C ILE A 129 0.74 -5.71 -10.44
N CYS A 130 1.49 -5.17 -11.42
CA CYS A 130 1.01 -4.06 -12.24
C CYS A 130 -0.23 -4.43 -13.07
N ASP A 131 -0.29 -5.64 -13.62
CA ASP A 131 -1.43 -6.15 -14.38
C ASP A 131 -2.69 -6.24 -13.50
N ALA A 132 -2.57 -6.82 -12.32
CA ALA A 132 -3.66 -6.88 -11.34
C ALA A 132 -4.14 -5.49 -10.90
N LEU A 133 -3.21 -4.56 -10.63
CA LEU A 133 -3.56 -3.19 -10.25
C LEU A 133 -4.21 -2.41 -11.38
N ASP A 134 -3.73 -2.54 -12.60
CA ASP A 134 -4.35 -1.88 -13.77
C ASP A 134 -5.80 -2.33 -13.96
N TYR A 135 -6.06 -3.63 -13.78
CA TYR A 135 -7.42 -4.15 -13.76
C TYR A 135 -8.27 -3.54 -12.64
N MET A 136 -7.76 -3.52 -11.39
CA MET A 136 -8.47 -2.93 -10.26
C MET A 136 -8.76 -1.44 -10.46
N HIS A 137 -7.77 -0.68 -10.92
CA HIS A 137 -7.91 0.75 -11.16
C HIS A 137 -8.96 1.06 -12.24
N LYS A 138 -9.01 0.27 -13.31
CA LYS A 138 -10.05 0.38 -14.34
C LYS A 138 -11.46 0.11 -13.82
N HIS A 139 -11.60 -0.66 -12.74
CA HIS A 139 -12.85 -0.89 -12.03
C HIS A 139 -13.09 0.11 -10.88
N GLY A 140 -12.30 1.19 -10.82
CA GLY A 140 -12.44 2.23 -9.82
C GLY A 140 -11.98 1.83 -8.42
N VAL A 141 -11.23 0.73 -8.28
CA VAL A 141 -10.73 0.23 -6.99
C VAL A 141 -9.26 0.57 -6.84
N VAL A 142 -8.90 1.33 -5.81
CA VAL A 142 -7.52 1.64 -5.43
C VAL A 142 -7.19 0.85 -4.16
N HIS A 143 -6.08 0.11 -4.16
CA HIS A 143 -5.72 -0.84 -3.10
C HIS A 143 -5.33 -0.15 -1.78
N ARG A 144 -4.45 0.84 -1.83
CA ARG A 144 -3.98 1.72 -0.74
C ARG A 144 -3.19 1.09 0.41
N ASP A 145 -3.14 -0.22 0.51
CA ASP A 145 -2.33 -0.96 1.50
C ASP A 145 -1.50 -2.06 0.81
N LEU A 146 -0.94 -1.73 -0.34
CA LEU A 146 -0.11 -2.68 -1.06
C LEU A 146 1.25 -2.85 -0.37
N LYS A 147 1.57 -4.12 -0.07
CA LYS A 147 2.79 -4.52 0.64
C LYS A 147 3.06 -6.01 0.40
N PRO A 148 4.28 -6.51 0.65
CA PRO A 148 4.61 -7.93 0.40
C PRO A 148 3.76 -8.94 1.20
N GLU A 149 3.17 -8.53 2.30
CA GLU A 149 2.23 -9.33 3.08
C GLU A 149 0.88 -9.55 2.37
N ASN A 150 0.55 -8.69 1.39
CA ASN A 150 -0.69 -8.74 0.62
C ASN A 150 -0.49 -9.30 -0.80
N VAL A 151 0.66 -9.90 -1.08
CA VAL A 151 1.00 -10.54 -2.36
C VAL A 151 1.36 -11.99 -2.12
N MET A 152 0.59 -12.91 -2.69
CA MET A 152 0.93 -14.34 -2.80
C MET A 152 1.68 -14.58 -4.10
N VAL A 153 2.68 -15.48 -4.07
CA VAL A 153 3.47 -15.88 -5.23
C VAL A 153 3.48 -17.40 -5.28
N ASP A 154 3.10 -17.99 -6.41
CA ASP A 154 3.11 -19.43 -6.62
C ASP A 154 4.50 -19.97 -7.08
N GLY A 155 4.57 -21.26 -7.36
CA GLY A 155 5.82 -21.93 -7.81
C GLY A 155 6.31 -21.49 -9.19
N GLU A 156 5.46 -20.82 -9.99
CA GLU A 156 5.77 -20.32 -11.32
C GLU A 156 5.95 -18.78 -11.34
N ASP A 157 5.98 -18.15 -10.15
CA ASP A 157 6.04 -16.71 -9.95
C ASP A 157 4.80 -15.94 -10.46
N HIS A 158 3.64 -16.60 -10.62
CA HIS A 158 2.39 -15.87 -10.75
C HIS A 158 1.99 -15.29 -9.40
N ILE A 159 1.36 -14.13 -9.45
CA ILE A 159 0.95 -13.42 -8.22
C ILE A 159 -0.55 -13.43 -8.02
N LYS A 160 -0.97 -13.30 -6.75
CA LYS A 160 -2.32 -12.89 -6.38
C LYS A 160 -2.27 -11.84 -5.29
N LEU A 161 -2.99 -10.74 -5.49
CA LEU A 161 -3.27 -9.75 -4.46
C LEU A 161 -4.38 -10.28 -3.55
N ILE A 162 -4.18 -10.28 -2.23
CA ILE A 162 -4.98 -11.07 -1.29
C ILE A 162 -5.71 -10.28 -0.19
N ASP A 163 -5.61 -9.00 -0.09
CA ASP A 163 -6.27 -8.23 0.98
C ASP A 163 -6.74 -6.88 0.47
N PHE A 164 -8.03 -6.59 0.63
CA PHE A 164 -8.67 -5.35 0.19
C PHE A 164 -9.20 -4.52 1.38
N GLY A 165 -8.77 -4.82 2.62
CA GLY A 165 -9.33 -4.26 3.85
C GLY A 165 -9.30 -2.73 3.95
N ILE A 166 -8.47 -2.05 3.14
CA ILE A 166 -8.43 -0.59 3.03
C ILE A 166 -8.77 -0.12 1.61
N ALA A 167 -8.93 -1.06 0.66
CA ALA A 167 -9.33 -0.73 -0.69
C ALA A 167 -10.68 0.02 -0.69
N MET A 168 -10.81 1.01 -1.54
CA MET A 168 -12.01 1.83 -1.62
C MET A 168 -12.30 2.17 -3.07
N LYS A 169 -13.56 2.10 -3.46
CA LYS A 169 -14.02 2.72 -4.70
C LYS A 169 -13.79 4.23 -4.65
N GLU A 170 -13.42 4.83 -5.77
CA GLU A 170 -13.09 6.26 -5.84
C GLU A 170 -14.21 7.16 -5.31
N ASP A 171 -15.48 6.77 -5.53
CA ASP A 171 -16.67 7.51 -5.13
C ASP A 171 -17.17 7.22 -3.70
N ALA A 172 -16.51 6.33 -2.95
CA ALA A 172 -16.97 5.95 -1.62
C ALA A 172 -16.82 7.11 -0.61
N ARG A 173 -17.90 7.40 0.16
CA ARG A 173 -17.88 8.39 1.24
C ARG A 173 -16.75 8.09 2.24
N ARG A 174 -16.12 9.14 2.76
CA ARG A 174 -15.12 9.04 3.82
C ARG A 174 -15.75 8.38 5.06
N LEU A 175 -15.38 7.14 5.31
CA LEU A 175 -15.40 6.65 6.68
C LEU A 175 -14.23 7.36 7.36
N THR A 176 -14.52 8.21 8.33
CA THR A 176 -13.60 9.13 8.99
C THR A 176 -12.27 8.43 9.28
N TYR A 177 -11.23 8.85 8.61
CA TYR A 177 -9.86 8.45 8.90
C TYR A 177 -9.47 9.20 10.19
N ALA A 178 -9.77 8.62 11.33
CA ALA A 178 -9.28 9.08 12.61
C ALA A 178 -7.79 8.70 12.68
N GLY A 179 -6.91 9.55 12.16
CA GLY A 179 -5.47 9.49 12.35
C GLY A 179 -4.75 8.17 12.04
N PRO A 180 -3.43 8.11 12.14
CA PRO A 180 -2.71 6.84 12.06
C PRO A 180 -3.16 5.95 13.23
N SER A 181 -3.90 4.90 12.92
CA SER A 181 -4.27 3.87 13.90
C SER A 181 -2.97 3.29 14.48
N PRO A 182 -2.84 3.16 15.81
CA PRO A 182 -1.66 2.55 16.44
C PRO A 182 -1.39 1.11 16.01
N MET A 183 -2.32 0.51 15.25
CA MET A 183 -2.22 -0.84 14.67
C MET A 183 -1.70 -0.85 13.22
N LEU A 184 -1.22 0.27 12.66
CA LEU A 184 -0.63 0.24 11.33
C LEU A 184 0.67 -0.58 11.40
N GLY A 185 0.67 -1.72 10.69
CA GLY A 185 1.89 -2.50 10.40
C GLY A 185 2.98 -1.60 9.81
N THR A 186 4.15 -2.17 9.60
CA THR A 186 5.35 -1.48 9.13
C THR A 186 5.03 -0.52 7.98
N PRO A 187 5.25 0.80 8.13
CA PRO A 187 4.81 1.79 7.13
C PRO A 187 5.75 1.87 5.92
N ASP A 188 6.43 0.75 5.60
CA ASP A 188 7.54 0.73 4.63
C ASP A 188 7.12 0.96 3.18
N TYR A 189 5.82 0.85 2.88
CA TYR A 189 5.29 0.96 1.50
C TYR A 189 4.26 2.08 1.32
N ILE A 190 3.85 2.72 2.41
CA ILE A 190 2.88 3.82 2.38
C ILE A 190 3.43 5.00 1.58
N SER A 191 2.63 5.62 0.73
CA SER A 191 3.08 6.74 -0.10
C SER A 191 3.24 8.05 0.69
N PRO A 192 4.07 9.02 0.24
CA PRO A 192 4.27 10.30 0.92
C PRO A 192 2.99 11.11 1.14
N GLU A 193 2.04 11.06 0.21
CA GLU A 193 0.75 11.70 0.34
C GLU A 193 -0.13 11.04 1.39
N GLN A 194 -0.08 9.71 1.52
CA GLN A 194 -0.80 8.98 2.56
C GLN A 194 -0.22 9.29 3.95
N VAL A 195 1.11 9.39 4.08
CA VAL A 195 1.76 9.85 5.33
C VAL A 195 1.26 11.23 5.74
N LYS A 196 0.97 12.12 4.78
CA LYS A 196 0.40 13.45 5.00
C LYS A 196 -1.12 13.43 5.27
N GLY A 197 -1.73 12.26 5.46
CA GLY A 197 -3.16 12.11 5.70
C GLY A 197 -4.04 12.32 4.48
N GLN A 198 -3.48 12.35 3.28
CA GLN A 198 -4.24 12.40 2.04
C GLN A 198 -4.71 11.00 1.66
N ARG A 199 -5.87 10.88 1.04
CA ARG A 199 -6.43 9.59 0.63
C ARG A 199 -5.56 8.86 -0.40
N GLY A 200 -4.88 9.60 -1.27
CA GLY A 200 -4.17 9.07 -2.42
C GLY A 200 -5.11 8.52 -3.51
N ASP A 201 -4.57 8.40 -4.71
CA ASP A 201 -5.19 7.77 -5.88
C ASP A 201 -4.41 6.52 -6.30
N GLN A 202 -4.65 6.00 -7.51
CA GLN A 202 -3.93 4.85 -8.09
C GLN A 202 -2.39 5.01 -8.08
N ARG A 203 -1.88 6.25 -8.06
CA ARG A 203 -0.44 6.52 -8.01
C ARG A 203 0.18 6.23 -6.65
N SER A 204 -0.64 6.09 -5.59
CA SER A 204 -0.18 5.61 -4.29
C SER A 204 0.17 4.12 -4.36
N ASP A 205 -0.60 3.32 -5.10
CA ASP A 205 -0.30 1.91 -5.33
C ASP A 205 0.98 1.76 -6.17
N ILE A 206 1.15 2.60 -7.20
CA ILE A 206 2.38 2.62 -8.01
C ILE A 206 3.62 2.93 -7.17
N TYR A 207 3.51 3.85 -6.21
CA TYR A 207 4.59 4.10 -5.27
C TYR A 207 4.92 2.85 -4.42
N ALA A 208 3.90 2.17 -3.93
CA ALA A 208 4.08 0.94 -3.16
C ALA A 208 4.72 -0.19 -4.00
N VAL A 209 4.32 -0.33 -5.28
CA VAL A 209 4.97 -1.24 -6.24
C VAL A 209 6.45 -0.89 -6.41
N GLY A 210 6.77 0.39 -6.60
CA GLY A 210 8.15 0.87 -6.68
C GLY A 210 8.98 0.53 -5.43
N ALA A 211 8.39 0.71 -4.24
CA ALA A 211 9.03 0.38 -2.97
C ALA A 211 9.26 -1.14 -2.80
N MET A 212 8.30 -1.97 -3.22
CA MET A 212 8.46 -3.43 -3.22
C MET A 212 9.51 -3.89 -4.23
N LEU A 213 9.52 -3.35 -5.44
CA LEU A 213 10.54 -3.66 -6.46
C LEU A 213 11.93 -3.25 -5.95
N TYR A 214 12.03 -2.10 -5.30
CA TYR A 214 13.28 -1.67 -4.68
C TYR A 214 13.77 -2.71 -3.66
N GLU A 215 12.92 -3.15 -2.73
CA GLU A 215 13.29 -4.14 -1.73
C GLU A 215 13.67 -5.49 -2.36
N MET A 216 12.90 -5.98 -3.35
CA MET A 216 13.22 -7.20 -4.08
C MET A 216 14.63 -7.15 -4.71
N LEU A 217 15.02 -6.01 -5.25
CA LEU A 217 16.29 -5.82 -5.96
C LEU A 217 17.46 -5.46 -5.04
N ALA A 218 17.22 -4.67 -4.01
CA ALA A 218 18.24 -4.17 -3.07
C ALA A 218 18.44 -5.08 -1.86
N GLY A 219 17.41 -5.84 -1.46
CA GLY A 219 17.41 -6.71 -0.29
C GLY A 219 17.07 -6.00 1.02
N GLU A 220 16.75 -4.72 0.96
CA GLU A 220 16.30 -3.90 2.08
C GLU A 220 15.28 -2.87 1.59
N PRO A 221 14.33 -2.42 2.42
CA PRO A 221 13.35 -1.41 2.03
C PRO A 221 14.03 -0.07 1.71
N PRO A 222 13.39 0.80 0.87
CA PRO A 222 13.98 2.06 0.43
C PRO A 222 14.25 3.07 1.55
N PHE A 223 13.52 2.95 2.67
CA PHE A 223 13.69 3.77 3.87
C PHE A 223 13.73 2.89 5.10
N SER A 224 14.57 3.24 6.06
CA SER A 224 14.70 2.55 7.33
C SER A 224 14.94 3.56 8.45
N GLY A 225 14.51 3.24 9.66
CA GLY A 225 14.67 4.16 10.79
C GLY A 225 14.43 3.48 12.14
N PRO A 226 14.74 4.14 13.23
CA PRO A 226 14.64 3.57 14.58
C PRO A 226 13.20 3.31 15.03
N ASN A 227 12.23 3.91 14.36
CA ASN A 227 10.81 3.74 14.64
C ASN A 227 9.97 4.10 13.40
N PRO A 228 8.68 3.70 13.34
CA PRO A 228 7.80 3.95 12.21
C PRO A 228 7.68 5.44 11.82
N LEU A 229 7.65 6.34 12.79
CA LEU A 229 7.54 7.79 12.53
C LEU A 229 8.78 8.33 11.82
N ALA A 230 9.99 7.86 12.18
CA ALA A 230 11.22 8.24 11.52
C ALA A 230 11.23 7.79 10.05
N VAL A 231 10.78 6.54 9.76
CA VAL A 231 10.64 6.02 8.39
C VAL A 231 9.65 6.85 7.57
N MET A 232 8.49 7.20 8.17
CA MET A 232 7.50 8.06 7.52
C MET A 232 8.06 9.45 7.20
N ASN A 233 8.80 10.06 8.14
CA ASN A 233 9.39 11.38 7.95
C ASN A 233 10.47 11.36 6.85
N GLU A 234 11.35 10.36 6.85
CA GLU A 234 12.36 10.22 5.81
C GLU A 234 11.73 10.15 4.42
N ARG A 235 10.68 9.36 4.25
CA ARG A 235 9.93 9.21 2.99
C ARG A 235 9.35 10.52 2.47
N VAL A 236 8.91 11.40 3.37
CA VAL A 236 8.36 12.71 2.99
C VAL A 236 9.46 13.71 2.65
N LEU A 237 10.62 13.60 3.30
CA LEU A 237 11.65 14.64 3.27
C LEU A 237 12.84 14.31 2.35
N THR A 238 13.15 13.02 2.16
CA THR A 238 14.37 12.58 1.47
C THR A 238 14.04 11.68 0.27
N ASP A 239 15.02 11.45 -0.57
CA ASP A 239 14.97 10.44 -1.63
C ASP A 239 15.64 9.16 -1.11
N PRO A 240 15.18 7.97 -1.55
CA PRO A 240 15.82 6.72 -1.16
C PRO A 240 17.22 6.63 -1.74
N LYS A 241 18.09 5.87 -1.06
CA LYS A 241 19.40 5.54 -1.61
C LYS A 241 19.23 4.84 -2.96
N PRO A 242 19.97 5.23 -4.02
CA PRO A 242 19.88 4.52 -5.29
C PRO A 242 20.10 3.01 -5.13
N ALA A 243 19.16 2.19 -5.63
CA ALA A 243 19.23 0.72 -5.49
C ALA A 243 20.52 0.15 -6.10
N ARG A 244 21.04 0.78 -7.17
CA ARG A 244 22.32 0.42 -7.80
C ARG A 244 23.54 0.54 -6.88
N LYS A 245 23.49 1.35 -5.81
CA LYS A 245 24.55 1.41 -4.81
C LYS A 245 24.56 0.17 -3.91
N LEU A 246 23.43 -0.53 -3.79
CA LEU A 246 23.28 -1.75 -3.02
C LEU A 246 23.47 -2.99 -3.91
N ASN A 247 22.95 -2.91 -5.13
CA ASN A 247 23.06 -3.95 -6.14
C ASN A 247 23.55 -3.37 -7.49
N PRO A 248 24.85 -3.43 -7.77
CA PRO A 248 25.41 -2.89 -9.02
C PRO A 248 24.94 -3.57 -10.32
N GLU A 249 24.32 -4.75 -10.22
CA GLU A 249 23.76 -5.48 -11.36
C GLU A 249 22.48 -4.82 -11.92
N ILE A 250 21.84 -3.95 -11.14
CA ILE A 250 20.67 -3.17 -11.59
C ILE A 250 21.12 -2.24 -12.73
N SER A 251 20.43 -2.30 -13.88
CA SER A 251 20.68 -1.42 -15.02
C SER A 251 20.39 0.05 -14.68
N PRO A 252 21.02 1.03 -15.36
CA PRO A 252 20.64 2.43 -15.21
C PRO A 252 19.15 2.69 -15.51
N GLN A 253 18.61 1.98 -16.49
CA GLN A 253 17.20 2.07 -16.90
C GLN A 253 16.26 1.58 -15.80
N LEU A 254 16.54 0.42 -15.20
CA LEU A 254 15.74 -0.10 -14.10
C LEU A 254 15.82 0.80 -12.85
N GLN A 255 16.98 1.43 -12.61
CA GLN A 255 17.11 2.47 -11.56
C GLN A 255 16.21 3.68 -11.85
N GLU A 256 16.10 4.13 -13.12
CA GLU A 256 15.24 5.25 -13.50
C GLU A 256 13.75 4.91 -13.29
N ILE A 257 13.35 3.69 -13.67
CA ILE A 257 11.98 3.20 -13.42
C ILE A 257 11.65 3.23 -11.92
N LEU A 258 12.57 2.74 -11.07
CA LEU A 258 12.42 2.78 -9.61
C LEU A 258 12.25 4.21 -9.10
N GLN A 259 13.10 5.13 -9.57
CA GLN A 259 13.05 6.53 -9.14
C GLN A 259 11.75 7.19 -9.54
N ARG A 260 11.28 6.97 -10.78
CA ARG A 260 10.01 7.51 -11.26
C ARG A 260 8.82 6.95 -10.49
N ALA A 261 8.77 5.64 -10.22
CA ALA A 261 7.70 5.04 -9.45
C ALA A 261 7.63 5.61 -8.02
N MET A 262 8.78 5.88 -7.40
CA MET A 262 8.90 6.38 -6.02
C MET A 262 9.02 7.91 -5.91
N GLU A 263 8.70 8.68 -6.95
CA GLU A 263 8.67 10.13 -6.87
C GLU A 263 7.76 10.62 -5.74
N ARG A 264 8.21 11.65 -4.99
CA ARG A 264 7.44 12.18 -3.86
C ARG A 264 6.15 12.86 -4.29
N ASP A 265 6.18 13.56 -5.42
CA ASP A 265 5.00 14.16 -6.01
C ASP A 265 4.31 13.14 -6.92
N PRO A 266 3.05 12.74 -6.62
CA PRO A 266 2.33 11.76 -7.45
C PRO A 266 2.24 12.15 -8.93
N ARG A 267 2.28 13.46 -9.25
CA ARG A 267 2.21 13.96 -10.63
C ARG A 267 3.44 13.60 -11.48
N HIS A 268 4.55 13.26 -10.84
CA HIS A 268 5.79 12.86 -11.50
C HIS A 268 5.96 11.35 -11.60
N ARG A 269 5.07 10.56 -10.97
CA ARG A 269 5.03 9.10 -11.12
C ARG A 269 4.39 8.69 -12.44
N TYR A 270 4.36 7.40 -12.67
CA TYR A 270 3.53 6.81 -13.73
C TYR A 270 2.05 7.15 -13.47
N PRO A 271 1.29 7.57 -14.50
CA PRO A 271 -0.14 7.79 -14.35
C PRO A 271 -0.92 6.50 -14.13
N THR A 272 -0.48 5.37 -14.71
CA THR A 272 -1.09 4.05 -14.61
C THR A 272 -0.07 2.96 -14.30
N ALA A 273 -0.52 1.83 -13.73
CA ALA A 273 0.31 0.66 -13.51
C ALA A 273 0.77 0.03 -14.84
N LEU A 274 -0.07 0.12 -15.88
CA LEU A 274 0.26 -0.34 -17.22
C LEU A 274 1.45 0.40 -17.83
N GLU A 275 1.56 1.72 -17.62
CA GLU A 275 2.72 2.48 -18.10
C GLU A 275 4.02 2.08 -17.40
N MET A 276 3.97 1.78 -16.09
CA MET A 276 5.11 1.24 -15.38
C MET A 276 5.49 -0.14 -15.89
N ALA A 277 4.51 -1.02 -16.12
CA ALA A 277 4.74 -2.35 -16.69
C ALA A 277 5.39 -2.27 -18.06
N TRP A 278 4.91 -1.36 -18.93
CA TRP A 278 5.47 -1.18 -20.26
C TRP A 278 6.95 -0.79 -20.23
N GLU A 279 7.36 0.15 -19.37
CA GLU A 279 8.77 0.53 -19.24
C GLU A 279 9.62 -0.61 -18.62
N LEU A 280 9.05 -1.44 -17.73
CA LEU A 280 9.74 -2.63 -17.21
C LEU A 280 10.01 -3.68 -18.29
N GLU A 281 9.10 -3.83 -19.26
CA GLU A 281 9.26 -4.75 -20.39
C GLU A 281 10.18 -4.19 -21.48
N HIS A 282 10.26 -2.86 -21.60
CA HIS A 282 11.00 -2.15 -22.65
C HIS A 282 12.11 -1.26 -22.07
N GLN A 283 12.92 -1.83 -21.18
CA GLN A 283 13.96 -1.08 -20.46
C GLN A 283 14.96 -0.41 -21.41
N ASP A 284 15.21 -0.97 -22.60
CA ASP A 284 16.07 -0.43 -23.63
C ASP A 284 15.57 0.92 -24.18
N LEU A 285 14.29 1.21 -24.06
CA LEU A 285 13.67 2.48 -24.48
C LEU A 285 13.63 3.54 -23.38
N VAL A 286 13.98 3.18 -22.14
CA VAL A 286 13.97 4.11 -21.01
C VAL A 286 15.19 5.02 -21.08
N GLY A 287 14.93 6.33 -21.19
CA GLY A 287 15.97 7.35 -21.17
C GLY A 287 16.63 7.44 -19.79
N VAL A 288 17.96 7.45 -19.78
CA VAL A 288 18.74 7.65 -18.55
C VAL A 288 19.27 9.07 -18.57
N GLU A 289 18.86 9.91 -17.64
CA GLU A 289 19.44 11.23 -17.43
C GLU A 289 20.81 11.08 -16.74
N GLU A 290 21.89 10.95 -17.52
CA GLU A 290 23.24 10.99 -16.99
C GLU A 290 23.52 12.38 -16.42
N GLY A 291 23.62 12.47 -15.09
CA GLY A 291 24.15 13.63 -14.37
C GLY A 291 23.18 14.78 -14.10
N ALA A 292 21.93 14.70 -14.47
CA ALA A 292 20.93 15.58 -13.92
C ALA A 292 20.74 15.24 -12.44
N ARG A 293 21.52 15.90 -11.55
CA ARG A 293 21.01 16.19 -10.21
C ARG A 293 19.66 16.85 -10.48
N ARG A 294 18.56 16.08 -10.35
CA ARG A 294 17.25 16.70 -10.13
C ARG A 294 17.54 17.71 -9.04
N PRO A 295 17.30 19.03 -9.27
CA PRO A 295 17.62 19.98 -8.23
C PRO A 295 16.90 19.46 -7.01
N ALA A 296 17.67 18.98 -6.03
CA ALA A 296 17.15 18.78 -4.71
C ALA A 296 16.29 20.00 -4.52
N LEU A 297 15.04 19.84 -4.10
CA LEU A 297 14.13 20.96 -3.81
C LEU A 297 14.71 21.73 -2.62
N HIS A 298 15.95 22.22 -2.85
CA HIS A 298 16.65 23.17 -2.04
C HIS A 298 15.89 24.46 -2.23
N LYS A 299 15.10 24.77 -1.21
CA LYS A 299 14.55 26.09 -1.02
C LYS A 299 13.68 26.57 -2.19
N ARG A 300 12.55 25.95 -2.43
CA ARG A 300 11.38 26.82 -2.61
C ARG A 300 11.20 27.51 -1.26
N ILE A 301 11.96 28.60 -1.06
CA ILE A 301 11.56 29.70 -0.23
C ILE A 301 10.07 29.85 -0.51
N PHE A 302 9.26 29.60 0.51
CA PHE A 302 7.81 29.68 0.44
C PHE A 302 7.42 30.84 -0.48
N PRO A 303 6.54 30.66 -1.50
CA PRO A 303 6.03 31.80 -2.25
C PRO A 303 5.28 32.77 -1.33
N GLY A 304 5.02 32.38 -0.06
CA GLY A 304 4.52 33.21 1.01
C GLY A 304 5.55 34.15 1.64
N GLY A 305 6.85 33.93 1.54
CA GLY A 305 7.84 34.80 2.17
C GLY A 305 7.79 36.23 1.61
N ARG A 306 7.58 36.38 0.30
CA ARG A 306 7.40 37.69 -0.34
C ARG A 306 6.06 38.33 0.02
N LYS A 307 5.00 37.56 0.13
CA LYS A 307 3.68 38.05 0.60
C LYS A 307 3.71 38.34 2.09
N MET A 308 4.41 37.53 2.90
CA MET A 308 4.54 37.79 4.35
C MET A 308 5.39 39.03 4.63
N LEU A 309 6.43 39.33 3.87
CA LEU A 309 7.18 40.59 3.92
C LEU A 309 6.31 41.78 3.47
N LEU A 310 5.48 41.57 2.45
CA LEU A 310 4.54 42.60 1.99
C LEU A 310 3.45 42.91 3.04
N TYR A 311 2.90 41.86 3.70
CA TYR A 311 1.92 42.08 4.79
C TYR A 311 2.57 42.63 6.05
N ALA A 312 3.80 42.26 6.38
CA ALA A 312 4.55 42.87 7.47
C ALA A 312 4.87 44.35 7.18
N GLY A 313 5.22 44.71 5.95
CA GLY A 313 5.40 46.08 5.50
C GLY A 313 4.09 46.89 5.58
N LEU A 314 2.98 46.32 5.11
CA LEU A 314 1.65 46.95 5.20
C LEU A 314 1.18 47.16 6.66
N ALA A 315 1.50 46.23 7.58
CA ALA A 315 1.16 46.34 8.99
C ALA A 315 1.96 47.45 9.71
N LEU A 316 3.15 47.82 9.20
CA LEU A 316 3.96 48.91 9.75
C LEU A 316 3.48 50.31 9.33
N ILE A 317 2.73 50.42 8.24
CA ILE A 317 2.23 51.73 7.73
C ILE A 317 1.33 52.45 8.77
N PRO A 318 0.32 51.79 9.41
CA PRO A 318 -0.49 52.48 10.43
C PRO A 318 0.32 52.94 11.63
N ILE A 319 1.34 52.17 12.03
CA ILE A 319 2.23 52.51 13.17
C ILE A 319 3.07 53.74 12.83
N LEU A 320 3.60 53.83 11.61
CA LEU A 320 4.37 54.97 11.13
C LEU A 320 3.49 56.22 11.02
N ILE A 321 2.28 56.08 10.49
CA ILE A 321 1.30 57.21 10.40
C ILE A 321 0.92 57.69 11.79
N PHE A 322 0.65 56.75 12.72
CA PHE A 322 0.32 57.16 14.10
C PHE A 322 1.50 57.85 14.79
N GLY A 323 2.73 57.36 14.63
CA GLY A 323 3.94 57.99 15.14
C GLY A 323 4.17 59.38 14.56
N LEU A 324 3.92 59.58 13.27
CA LEU A 324 4.00 60.87 12.60
C LEU A 324 2.92 61.84 13.13
N MET A 325 1.69 61.38 13.31
CA MET A 325 0.60 62.19 13.88
C MET A 325 0.91 62.66 15.31
N VAL A 326 1.44 61.78 16.16
CA VAL A 326 1.84 62.10 17.52
C VAL A 326 3.00 63.10 17.51
N MET A 327 3.93 63.03 16.58
CA MET A 327 5.04 63.94 16.46
C MET A 327 4.62 65.33 15.98
N LEU A 328 3.62 65.37 15.07
CA LEU A 328 3.02 66.63 14.60
C LEU A 328 2.11 67.30 15.65
N ALA A 329 1.44 66.50 16.49
CA ALA A 329 0.59 67.01 17.56
C ALA A 329 1.38 67.52 18.80
N ARG A 330 2.68 67.29 18.86
CA ARG A 330 3.60 67.77 19.92
C ARG A 330 4.39 69.03 19.51
N ARG A 331 4.15 69.56 18.30
CA ARG A 331 4.62 70.85 17.86
C ARG A 331 3.47 71.89 17.90
#